data_dbe83766c334025b20cf1e4111bdb422
#
_entry.id   dbe83766c334025b20cf1e4111bdb422
#
_cell.length_a   1.000
_cell.length_b   1.000
_cell.length_c   1.000
_cell.angle_alpha   90.00
_cell.angle_beta   90.00
_cell.angle_gamma   90.00
#
_symmetry.space_group_name_H-M   'P 1'
#
loop_
_entity.id
_entity.type
_entity.pdbx_description
1 polymer ?
#
loop_
_entity_poly.entity_id
_entity_poly.type
_entity_poly.pdbx_seq_one_letter_code
_entity_poly.pdbx_strand_id
1 'polypeptide(L)'
;GLRSSMKGPRSFKEKTEREARYFPEAKNPPAFGVLSGFTEPIFQRRLMLVTDDYVVLADYDKSIENISHRFDLLFQIKGLRGINAKNIKKKGHIPWLSTDSLSAAPLVTDVNCYQLEGTMKASFLTRFGEDVDNRGTRIFGEPGNLYLDVYNAFPNTQRSVFVGRAPEEHDTQRMLTYSVKGDGRKLAEGKFGSWILGDGKIDIDITGIKNLTLSTAIENRVKNIYTLFWGEALLILADGREIPLSKLPCQKNNVLENSFGYDKDYMGGRINMNGENYAWGLPAEPQELDDEAVYTFDLTNLNAVRLRTVVGGDYPLGDETERRKTLGITANGSSARFLTVVEPYESNGKIESVKAFSEDSLIVRLKDGREHRFFISGMDAENDKLSVRMQEWMNGKLMKEERTR
;
A
#
# COMPACT_ATOMS: atom_id res chain seq x y z
N GLY A 1 -23.12 -8.67 -22.46
CA GLY A 1 -22.28 -9.45 -23.37
C GLY A 1 -20.89 -9.66 -22.82
N LEU A 2 -20.36 -10.87 -22.96
CA LEU A 2 -18.97 -11.20 -22.56
C LEU A 2 -18.00 -10.41 -23.44
N ARG A 3 -17.17 -9.57 -22.84
CA ARG A 3 -16.01 -8.97 -23.51
C ARG A 3 -14.75 -9.68 -23.04
N SER A 4 -14.04 -10.35 -23.93
CA SER A 4 -12.72 -10.86 -23.68
C SER A 4 -11.67 -9.90 -24.24
N SER A 5 -10.75 -9.44 -23.43
CA SER A 5 -9.56 -8.75 -23.91
C SER A 5 -8.41 -9.76 -23.89
N MET A 6 -8.06 -10.29 -25.05
CA MET A 6 -6.93 -11.18 -25.18
C MET A 6 -5.83 -10.52 -25.98
N LYS A 7 -4.65 -10.44 -25.39
CA LYS A 7 -3.40 -10.37 -26.14
C LYS A 7 -2.68 -11.69 -25.88
N GLY A 8 -2.29 -12.36 -26.97
CA GLY A 8 -1.63 -13.67 -26.91
C GLY A 8 -0.39 -13.70 -26.03
N PRO A 9 0.10 -14.89 -25.72
CA PRO A 9 1.23 -15.08 -24.82
C PRO A 9 2.46 -14.36 -25.40
N ARG A 10 3.08 -13.57 -24.57
CA ARG A 10 4.40 -12.99 -24.86
C ARG A 10 5.40 -13.72 -23.98
N SER A 11 6.40 -14.33 -24.61
CA SER A 11 7.51 -14.86 -23.85
C SER A 11 8.22 -13.70 -23.12
N PHE A 12 8.74 -13.97 -21.96
CA PHE A 12 9.54 -12.99 -21.20
C PHE A 12 10.69 -12.44 -22.06
N LYS A 13 11.28 -13.28 -22.90
CA LYS A 13 12.32 -12.92 -23.85
C LYS A 13 11.86 -11.85 -24.87
N GLU A 14 10.65 -11.99 -25.42
CA GLU A 14 10.08 -10.96 -26.31
C GLU A 14 9.82 -9.64 -25.59
N LYS A 15 9.40 -9.70 -24.33
CA LYS A 15 9.19 -8.50 -23.52
C LYS A 15 10.52 -7.78 -23.27
N THR A 16 11.57 -8.52 -22.88
CA THR A 16 12.91 -7.99 -22.64
C THR A 16 13.53 -7.41 -23.91
N GLU A 17 13.41 -8.09 -25.05
CA GLU A 17 13.89 -7.57 -26.34
C GLU A 17 13.12 -6.33 -26.79
N ARG A 18 11.84 -6.23 -26.47
CA ARG A 18 11.02 -5.07 -26.79
C ARG A 18 11.34 -3.88 -25.90
N GLU A 19 11.57 -4.09 -24.61
CA GLU A 19 12.02 -3.04 -23.70
C GLU A 19 13.42 -2.54 -24.06
N ALA A 20 14.33 -3.42 -24.44
CA ALA A 20 15.65 -3.05 -24.94
C ALA A 20 15.61 -2.21 -26.23
N ARG A 21 14.58 -2.35 -27.07
CA ARG A 21 14.36 -1.49 -28.25
C ARG A 21 13.87 -0.09 -27.90
N TYR A 22 13.15 0.06 -26.80
CA TYR A 22 12.67 1.38 -26.33
C TYR A 22 13.76 2.21 -25.64
N PHE A 23 14.83 1.57 -25.19
CA PHE A 23 15.97 2.23 -24.51
C PHE A 23 17.31 1.81 -25.13
N PRO A 24 17.53 2.10 -26.43
CA PRO A 24 18.73 1.60 -27.15
C PRO A 24 20.04 2.20 -26.64
N GLU A 25 20.00 3.30 -25.88
CA GLU A 25 21.18 3.98 -25.35
C GLU A 25 21.58 3.55 -23.95
N ALA A 26 20.76 2.77 -23.28
CA ALA A 26 21.10 2.23 -21.97
C ALA A 26 22.07 1.05 -22.13
N LYS A 27 23.35 1.29 -21.96
CA LYS A 27 24.37 0.22 -21.82
C LYS A 27 24.05 -0.73 -20.67
N ASN A 28 23.26 -0.28 -19.73
CA ASN A 28 22.53 -1.08 -18.73
C ASN A 28 21.07 -0.63 -18.83
N PRO A 29 20.15 -1.52 -19.22
CA PRO A 29 18.74 -1.19 -19.14
C PRO A 29 18.42 -0.74 -17.72
N PRO A 30 17.54 0.24 -17.54
CA PRO A 30 17.12 0.65 -16.22
C PRO A 30 16.67 -0.59 -15.45
N ALA A 31 16.81 -0.57 -14.17
CA ALA A 31 16.59 -1.69 -13.23
C ALA A 31 15.29 -2.48 -13.43
N PHE A 32 14.34 -1.97 -14.19
CA PHE A 32 13.13 -2.67 -14.65
C PHE A 32 13.39 -3.74 -15.73
N GLY A 33 14.54 -3.74 -16.39
CA GLY A 33 14.86 -4.66 -17.47
C GLY A 33 15.81 -5.79 -17.06
N VAL A 34 16.50 -5.63 -15.96
CA VAL A 34 17.43 -6.65 -15.49
C VAL A 34 16.86 -7.27 -14.22
N LEU A 35 15.91 -8.10 -14.39
CA LEU A 35 15.61 -9.13 -13.42
C LEU A 35 16.74 -10.18 -13.57
N SER A 36 17.90 -9.84 -13.03
CA SER A 36 19.10 -10.69 -13.06
C SER A 36 18.97 -11.98 -12.24
N GLY A 37 17.77 -12.43 -12.00
CA GLY A 37 17.45 -13.69 -11.35
C GLY A 37 16.34 -14.47 -12.04
N PHE A 38 15.72 -13.91 -13.08
CA PHE A 38 14.72 -14.61 -13.88
C PHE A 38 15.35 -15.10 -15.17
N THR A 39 16.09 -16.18 -15.05
CA THR A 39 16.69 -16.88 -16.19
C THR A 39 15.72 -17.86 -16.84
N GLU A 40 14.56 -18.09 -16.22
CA GLU A 40 13.63 -19.11 -16.66
C GLU A 40 12.44 -18.50 -17.40
N PRO A 41 12.18 -18.94 -18.62
CA PRO A 41 11.03 -18.50 -19.37
C PRO A 41 9.74 -19.00 -18.68
N ILE A 42 8.80 -18.09 -18.45
CA ILE A 42 7.49 -18.38 -17.89
C ILE A 42 6.43 -18.11 -18.94
N PHE A 43 5.56 -19.07 -19.16
CA PHE A 43 4.33 -18.86 -19.91
C PHE A 43 3.28 -18.33 -18.94
N GLN A 44 2.72 -17.16 -19.23
CA GLN A 44 1.67 -16.53 -18.41
C GLN A 44 0.49 -16.17 -19.29
N ARG A 45 -0.71 -16.49 -18.82
CA ARG A 45 -1.96 -16.06 -19.43
C ARG A 45 -2.95 -15.58 -18.38
N ARG A 46 -3.53 -14.43 -18.63
CA ARG A 46 -4.64 -13.89 -17.86
C ARG A 46 -5.85 -13.68 -18.74
N LEU A 47 -6.99 -14.19 -18.32
CA LEU A 47 -8.30 -13.95 -18.89
C LEU A 47 -9.12 -13.12 -17.92
N MET A 48 -9.76 -12.10 -18.43
CA MET A 48 -10.71 -11.29 -17.67
C MET A 48 -12.08 -11.32 -18.36
N LEU A 49 -13.08 -11.80 -17.64
CA LEU A 49 -14.47 -11.83 -18.08
C LEU A 49 -15.26 -10.82 -17.27
N VAL A 50 -15.83 -9.83 -17.94
CA VAL A 50 -16.60 -8.77 -17.31
C VAL A 50 -18.09 -9.06 -17.49
N THR A 51 -18.81 -9.12 -16.37
CA THR A 51 -20.27 -9.16 -16.33
C THR A 51 -20.82 -7.79 -15.90
N ASP A 52 -22.14 -7.65 -15.80
CA ASP A 52 -22.74 -6.41 -15.31
C ASP A 52 -22.53 -6.20 -13.81
N ASP A 53 -22.26 -7.28 -13.05
CA ASP A 53 -22.24 -7.28 -11.59
C ASP A 53 -20.85 -7.54 -11.00
N TYR A 54 -19.97 -8.25 -11.71
CA TYR A 54 -18.65 -8.66 -11.23
C TYR A 54 -17.70 -9.01 -12.38
N VAL A 55 -16.45 -9.23 -12.02
CA VAL A 55 -15.39 -9.64 -12.94
C VAL A 55 -14.86 -11.02 -12.53
N VAL A 56 -14.69 -11.92 -13.48
CA VAL A 56 -13.96 -13.19 -13.29
C VAL A 56 -12.57 -13.04 -13.86
N LEU A 57 -11.56 -13.36 -13.05
CA LEU A 57 -10.16 -13.46 -13.45
C LEU A 57 -9.77 -14.94 -13.46
N ALA A 58 -9.23 -15.41 -14.58
CA ALA A 58 -8.59 -16.70 -14.66
C ALA A 58 -7.12 -16.48 -15.05
N ASP A 59 -6.23 -16.93 -14.19
CA ASP A 59 -4.79 -16.83 -14.38
C ASP A 59 -4.18 -18.21 -14.54
N TYR A 60 -3.24 -18.33 -15.45
CA TYR A 60 -2.43 -19.51 -15.65
C TYR A 60 -0.97 -19.12 -15.85
N ASP A 61 -0.12 -19.68 -15.03
CA ASP A 61 1.33 -19.53 -15.09
C ASP A 61 1.99 -20.91 -15.20
N LYS A 62 3.01 -21.02 -16.01
CA LYS A 62 3.74 -22.28 -16.22
C LYS A 62 5.22 -22.02 -16.43
N SER A 63 6.08 -22.77 -15.76
CA SER A 63 7.49 -22.87 -16.10
C SER A 63 7.67 -23.64 -17.41
N ILE A 64 8.38 -23.06 -18.37
CA ILE A 64 8.65 -23.72 -19.65
C ILE A 64 9.62 -24.90 -19.45
N GLU A 65 10.50 -24.82 -18.47
CA GLU A 65 11.44 -25.88 -18.12
C GLU A 65 10.83 -26.99 -17.26
N ASN A 66 9.55 -26.86 -16.91
CA ASN A 66 8.81 -27.80 -16.06
C ASN A 66 9.41 -27.98 -14.64
N ILE A 67 10.04 -26.93 -14.13
CA ILE A 67 10.59 -26.88 -12.79
C ILE A 67 9.51 -26.37 -11.82
N SER A 68 9.53 -26.86 -10.59
CA SER A 68 8.62 -26.39 -9.56
C SER A 68 9.01 -24.99 -9.09
N HIS A 69 8.08 -24.05 -9.21
CA HIS A 69 8.18 -22.70 -8.75
C HIS A 69 7.12 -22.39 -7.70
N ARG A 70 7.26 -21.24 -7.12
CA ARG A 70 6.22 -20.58 -6.36
C ARG A 70 5.62 -19.47 -7.24
N PHE A 71 4.30 -19.49 -7.36
CA PHE A 71 3.51 -18.51 -8.08
C PHE A 71 2.68 -17.70 -7.08
N ASP A 72 2.72 -16.39 -7.17
CA ASP A 72 1.99 -15.47 -6.29
C ASP A 72 1.02 -14.60 -7.10
N LEU A 73 -0.26 -14.71 -6.80
CA LEU A 73 -1.28 -13.78 -7.27
C LEU A 73 -1.43 -12.67 -6.22
N LEU A 74 -1.11 -11.44 -6.59
CA LEU A 74 -1.08 -10.30 -5.69
C LEU A 74 -2.15 -9.27 -6.04
N PHE A 75 -2.87 -8.82 -5.01
CA PHE A 75 -3.79 -7.69 -5.08
C PHE A 75 -3.34 -6.61 -4.10
N GLN A 76 -3.24 -5.37 -4.58
CA GLN A 76 -2.96 -4.21 -3.74
C GLN A 76 -4.21 -3.34 -3.65
N ILE A 77 -4.92 -3.43 -2.54
CA ILE A 77 -6.23 -2.80 -2.36
C ILE A 77 -6.26 -2.08 -1.01
N LYS A 78 -6.88 -0.89 -0.97
CA LYS A 78 -7.11 -0.11 0.26
C LYS A 78 -8.29 -0.66 1.06
N GLY A 79 -8.28 -0.41 2.36
CA GLY A 79 -9.45 -0.55 3.21
C GLY A 79 -9.89 -1.98 3.51
N LEU A 80 -8.96 -2.89 3.82
CA LEU A 80 -9.32 -4.26 4.21
C LEU A 80 -10.23 -4.25 5.43
N ARG A 81 -11.42 -4.87 5.31
CA ARG A 81 -12.43 -5.02 6.38
C ARG A 81 -12.43 -6.40 7.00
N GLY A 82 -12.08 -7.41 6.24
CA GLY A 82 -12.02 -8.77 6.76
C GLY A 82 -11.66 -9.80 5.71
N ILE A 83 -11.32 -10.97 6.21
CA ILE A 83 -11.07 -12.17 5.42
C ILE A 83 -11.75 -13.37 6.10
N ASN A 84 -12.38 -14.24 5.34
CA ASN A 84 -13.10 -15.41 5.85
C ASN A 84 -12.14 -16.56 6.21
N ALA A 85 -11.03 -16.25 6.84
CA ALA A 85 -9.98 -17.22 7.14
C ALA A 85 -9.46 -17.05 8.56
N LYS A 86 -8.98 -18.13 9.13
CA LYS A 86 -8.34 -18.10 10.44
C LYS A 86 -6.89 -17.64 10.30
N ASN A 87 -6.53 -16.59 11.01
CA ASN A 87 -5.13 -16.18 11.12
C ASN A 87 -4.34 -17.24 11.89
N ILE A 88 -3.31 -17.78 11.28
CA ILE A 88 -2.47 -18.84 11.88
C ILE A 88 -1.10 -18.32 12.30
N LYS A 89 -0.64 -17.24 11.74
CA LYS A 89 0.71 -16.72 12.02
C LYS A 89 0.85 -15.26 11.64
N LYS A 90 1.35 -14.46 12.57
CA LYS A 90 1.85 -13.11 12.29
C LYS A 90 3.33 -13.19 11.94
N LYS A 91 3.73 -12.59 10.82
CA LYS A 91 5.11 -12.45 10.37
C LYS A 91 5.40 -10.98 10.13
N GLY A 92 6.60 -10.51 10.52
CA GLY A 92 7.01 -9.13 10.22
C GLY A 92 7.24 -8.89 8.74
N HIS A 93 7.80 -9.87 8.02
CA HIS A 93 8.03 -9.83 6.58
C HIS A 93 7.93 -11.23 5.97
N ILE A 94 7.88 -11.29 4.66
CA ILE A 94 7.87 -12.53 3.89
C ILE A 94 9.22 -12.65 3.19
N PRO A 95 10.09 -13.62 3.58
CA PRO A 95 11.46 -13.69 3.07
C PRO A 95 11.57 -13.76 1.55
N TRP A 96 10.67 -14.46 0.91
CA TRP A 96 10.67 -14.61 -0.56
C TRP A 96 10.22 -13.37 -1.33
N LEU A 97 9.54 -12.45 -0.67
CA LEU A 97 9.24 -11.13 -1.23
C LEU A 97 10.37 -10.12 -0.98
N SER A 98 11.37 -10.49 -0.17
CA SER A 98 12.47 -9.62 0.21
C SER A 98 13.79 -9.92 -0.52
N THR A 99 13.81 -10.89 -1.43
CA THR A 99 15.03 -11.30 -2.13
C THR A 99 15.42 -10.40 -3.29
N ASP A 100 14.49 -9.62 -3.82
CA ASP A 100 14.73 -8.69 -4.91
C ASP A 100 14.68 -7.25 -4.41
N SER A 101 15.82 -6.59 -4.36
CA SER A 101 15.95 -5.19 -3.92
C SER A 101 15.28 -4.18 -4.87
N LEU A 102 14.93 -4.61 -6.07
CA LEU A 102 14.25 -3.80 -7.08
C LEU A 102 12.74 -3.97 -7.05
N SER A 103 12.26 -4.99 -6.34
CA SER A 103 10.83 -5.23 -6.17
C SER A 103 10.26 -4.40 -5.02
N ALA A 104 9.03 -3.91 -5.18
CA ALA A 104 8.26 -3.35 -4.08
C ALA A 104 7.90 -4.39 -2.99
N ALA A 105 8.09 -5.67 -3.28
CA ALA A 105 7.79 -6.77 -2.38
C ALA A 105 8.59 -6.74 -1.07
N PRO A 106 9.88 -6.33 -1.04
CA PRO A 106 10.63 -6.18 0.22
C PRO A 106 9.99 -5.23 1.23
N LEU A 107 9.11 -4.37 0.75
CA LEU A 107 8.44 -3.34 1.54
C LEU A 107 7.10 -3.78 2.11
N VAL A 108 6.65 -5.00 1.80
CA VAL A 108 5.46 -5.58 2.42
C VAL A 108 5.79 -5.97 3.86
N THR A 109 5.14 -5.31 4.81
CA THR A 109 5.35 -5.48 6.26
C THR A 109 4.08 -5.96 6.94
N ASP A 110 4.14 -6.22 8.24
CA ASP A 110 2.99 -6.62 9.08
C ASP A 110 2.19 -7.79 8.52
N VAL A 111 2.89 -8.78 8.00
CA VAL A 111 2.29 -9.90 7.28
C VAL A 111 1.57 -10.85 8.23
N ASN A 112 0.31 -11.11 7.93
CA ASN A 112 -0.49 -12.15 8.53
C ASN A 112 -0.72 -13.27 7.52
N CYS A 113 -0.52 -14.52 7.96
CA CYS A 113 -0.80 -15.71 7.16
C CYS A 113 -2.11 -16.33 7.60
N TYR A 114 -2.87 -16.83 6.65
CA TYR A 114 -4.20 -17.35 6.88
C TYR A 114 -4.33 -18.78 6.39
N GLN A 115 -5.13 -19.56 7.10
CA GLN A 115 -5.55 -20.90 6.69
C GLN A 115 -7.06 -20.90 6.47
N LEU A 116 -7.45 -21.46 5.35
CA LEU A 116 -8.84 -21.70 5.04
C LEU A 116 -8.97 -22.87 4.08
N GLU A 117 -10.17 -23.44 4.05
CA GLU A 117 -10.62 -24.43 3.08
C GLU A 117 -11.68 -23.81 2.18
N GLY A 118 -11.75 -24.27 0.94
CA GLY A 118 -12.73 -23.77 -0.03
C GLY A 118 -12.40 -22.36 -0.54
N THR A 119 -13.41 -21.58 -0.86
CA THR A 119 -13.26 -20.25 -1.42
C THR A 119 -12.81 -19.23 -0.38
N MET A 120 -11.73 -18.52 -0.66
CA MET A 120 -11.34 -17.35 0.11
C MET A 120 -12.23 -16.17 -0.27
N LYS A 121 -12.65 -15.41 0.73
CA LYS A 121 -13.27 -14.10 0.54
C LYS A 121 -12.50 -13.05 1.35
N ALA A 122 -12.04 -12.00 0.70
CA ALA A 122 -11.52 -10.81 1.35
C ALA A 122 -12.38 -9.60 0.97
N SER A 123 -12.78 -8.81 1.96
CA SER A 123 -13.67 -7.67 1.78
C SER A 123 -12.92 -6.37 2.06
N PHE A 124 -13.10 -5.40 1.19
CA PHE A 124 -12.46 -4.09 1.25
C PHE A 124 -13.52 -2.98 1.17
N LEU A 125 -13.19 -1.83 1.73
CA LEU A 125 -13.98 -0.61 1.61
C LEU A 125 -13.02 0.55 1.33
N THR A 126 -13.17 1.16 0.17
CA THR A 126 -12.49 2.40 -0.19
C THR A 126 -13.49 3.54 -0.12
N ARG A 127 -13.17 4.56 0.65
CA ARG A 127 -13.91 5.82 0.69
C ARG A 127 -13.38 6.76 -0.37
N PHE A 128 -14.24 7.55 -0.98
CA PHE A 128 -13.86 8.55 -1.97
C PHE A 128 -14.73 9.80 -1.82
N GLY A 129 -14.25 10.94 -2.37
CA GLY A 129 -14.96 12.22 -2.31
C GLY A 129 -14.95 12.90 -0.93
N GLU A 130 -14.47 12.25 0.13
CA GLU A 130 -14.08 12.93 1.36
C GLU A 130 -12.68 13.50 1.13
N ASP A 131 -12.42 14.68 1.73
CA ASP A 131 -11.09 15.32 1.68
C ASP A 131 -10.14 14.55 2.62
N VAL A 132 -9.92 13.28 2.31
CA VAL A 132 -9.05 12.37 3.08
C VAL A 132 -7.59 12.63 2.73
N ASP A 133 -7.38 13.37 1.65
CA ASP A 133 -6.07 13.73 1.15
C ASP A 133 -5.88 15.24 1.22
N ASN A 134 -5.23 15.70 2.28
CA ASN A 134 -4.82 17.10 2.46
C ASN A 134 -3.90 17.63 1.33
N ARG A 135 -3.59 16.82 0.32
CA ARG A 135 -2.68 17.14 -0.78
C ARG A 135 -3.36 17.82 -1.95
N GLY A 136 -4.65 18.18 -1.83
CA GLY A 136 -5.39 18.78 -2.93
C GLY A 136 -5.60 17.84 -4.11
N THR A 137 -5.36 16.56 -3.96
CA THR A 137 -5.82 15.56 -4.93
C THR A 137 -7.33 15.54 -4.86
N ARG A 138 -7.95 16.39 -5.64
CA ARG A 138 -9.41 16.41 -5.77
C ARG A 138 -9.82 15.08 -6.37
N ILE A 139 -10.34 14.20 -5.54
CA ILE A 139 -11.08 13.06 -6.02
C ILE A 139 -12.36 13.67 -6.58
N PHE A 140 -12.47 13.70 -7.90
CA PHE A 140 -13.66 14.21 -8.57
C PHE A 140 -14.81 13.24 -8.32
N GLY A 141 -15.82 13.67 -7.60
CA GLY A 141 -17.04 12.93 -7.36
C GLY A 141 -17.72 13.32 -6.06
N GLU A 142 -18.98 12.92 -5.93
CA GLU A 142 -19.70 13.00 -4.66
C GLU A 142 -19.08 12.03 -3.65
N PRO A 143 -19.03 12.38 -2.35
CA PRO A 143 -18.57 11.46 -1.31
C PRO A 143 -19.32 10.12 -1.37
N GLY A 144 -18.58 9.03 -1.29
CA GLY A 144 -19.18 7.71 -1.37
C GLY A 144 -18.28 6.59 -0.87
N ASN A 145 -18.86 5.42 -0.82
CA ASN A 145 -18.17 4.19 -0.43
C ASN A 145 -18.14 3.22 -1.61
N LEU A 146 -16.98 2.70 -1.92
CA LEU A 146 -16.81 1.59 -2.86
C LEU A 146 -16.39 0.35 -2.08
N TYR A 147 -17.27 -0.61 -2.02
CA TYR A 147 -16.97 -1.94 -1.49
C TYR A 147 -16.39 -2.80 -2.60
N LEU A 148 -15.45 -3.67 -2.24
CA LEU A 148 -14.84 -4.62 -3.15
C LEU A 148 -14.68 -5.95 -2.42
N ASP A 149 -15.35 -6.98 -2.92
CA ASP A 149 -15.16 -8.33 -2.47
C ASP A 149 -14.30 -9.11 -3.48
N VAL A 150 -13.24 -9.75 -2.98
CA VAL A 150 -12.35 -10.61 -3.76
C VAL A 150 -12.56 -12.05 -3.30
N TYR A 151 -13.04 -12.88 -4.21
CA TYR A 151 -13.25 -14.31 -3.98
C TYR A 151 -12.22 -15.10 -4.77
N ASN A 152 -11.28 -15.77 -4.11
CA ASN A 152 -10.42 -16.74 -4.80
C ASN A 152 -10.99 -18.15 -4.59
N ALA A 153 -11.52 -18.72 -5.66
CA ALA A 153 -12.18 -20.00 -5.65
C ALA A 153 -11.23 -21.17 -5.94
N PHE A 154 -10.14 -20.90 -6.71
CA PHE A 154 -9.10 -21.89 -7.03
C PHE A 154 -7.72 -21.23 -6.97
N PRO A 155 -6.66 -21.91 -6.48
CA PRO A 155 -6.72 -23.24 -5.87
C PRO A 155 -7.52 -23.20 -4.54
N ASN A 156 -8.25 -24.27 -4.28
CA ASN A 156 -9.05 -24.41 -3.05
C ASN A 156 -8.37 -25.26 -1.97
N THR A 157 -7.25 -25.85 -2.32
CA THR A 157 -6.35 -26.63 -1.45
C THR A 157 -4.90 -26.29 -1.77
N GLN A 158 -3.96 -26.67 -0.90
CA GLN A 158 -2.51 -26.50 -1.12
C GLN A 158 -2.07 -25.09 -1.50
N ARG A 159 -2.73 -24.09 -0.95
CA ARG A 159 -2.39 -22.67 -1.11
C ARG A 159 -2.01 -22.03 0.20
N SER A 160 -1.22 -20.98 0.11
CA SER A 160 -1.00 -20.04 1.19
C SER A 160 -1.71 -18.73 0.88
N VAL A 161 -2.37 -18.15 1.87
CA VAL A 161 -2.96 -16.83 1.78
C VAL A 161 -2.27 -15.94 2.80
N PHE A 162 -1.88 -14.75 2.39
CA PHE A 162 -1.30 -13.78 3.29
C PHE A 162 -1.87 -12.39 3.03
N VAL A 163 -1.87 -11.57 4.06
CA VAL A 163 -2.15 -10.15 3.97
C VAL A 163 -1.03 -9.40 4.65
N GLY A 164 -0.44 -8.48 3.95
CA GLY A 164 0.58 -7.58 4.45
C GLY A 164 0.23 -6.12 4.18
N ARG A 165 0.95 -5.23 4.85
CA ARG A 165 0.92 -3.81 4.59
C ARG A 165 1.66 -3.57 3.27
N ALA A 166 0.96 -3.05 2.26
CA ALA A 166 1.58 -2.71 1.00
C ALA A 166 2.49 -1.48 1.16
N PRO A 167 3.58 -1.40 0.39
CA PRO A 167 4.33 -0.16 0.28
C PRO A 167 3.43 0.90 -0.37
N GLU A 168 3.45 2.10 0.18
CA GLU A 168 2.89 3.27 -0.46
C GLU A 168 4.01 4.10 -1.07
N GLU A 169 3.71 4.94 -2.05
CA GLU A 169 4.73 5.72 -2.77
C GLU A 169 5.64 6.48 -1.82
N HIS A 170 5.10 6.91 -0.69
CA HIS A 170 5.81 7.64 0.33
C HIS A 170 6.63 6.78 1.30
N ASP A 171 6.30 5.51 1.42
CA ASP A 171 7.00 4.57 2.30
C ASP A 171 8.44 4.30 1.85
N THR A 172 8.67 4.39 0.55
CA THR A 172 9.96 4.09 -0.07
C THR A 172 10.90 5.28 -0.09
N GLN A 173 10.38 6.47 0.18
CA GLN A 173 11.06 7.68 -0.25
C GLN A 173 11.64 8.51 0.89
N ARG A 174 11.24 8.29 2.15
CA ARG A 174 11.71 9.13 3.25
C ARG A 174 12.04 8.35 4.51
N MET A 175 13.28 8.50 4.92
CA MET A 175 13.75 8.16 6.26
C MET A 175 14.10 9.45 6.94
N LEU A 176 13.32 9.82 7.94
CA LEU A 176 13.57 10.98 8.78
C LEU A 176 14.29 10.56 10.05
N THR A 177 15.34 11.27 10.37
CA THR A 177 15.92 11.26 11.70
C THR A 177 15.62 12.56 12.41
N TYR A 178 15.43 12.50 13.71
CA TYR A 178 15.27 13.67 14.54
C TYR A 178 16.12 13.58 15.80
N SER A 179 16.51 14.74 16.31
CA SER A 179 17.20 14.82 17.57
C SER A 179 16.77 16.07 18.35
N VAL A 180 16.70 15.93 19.68
CA VAL A 180 16.53 17.01 20.63
C VAL A 180 17.76 17.08 21.50
N LYS A 181 18.39 18.25 21.55
CA LYS A 181 19.58 18.48 22.38
C LYS A 181 19.34 19.61 23.36
N GLY A 182 19.86 19.48 24.58
CA GLY A 182 19.88 20.52 25.59
C GLY A 182 21.32 20.84 25.98
N ASP A 183 21.74 22.09 25.83
CA ASP A 183 23.13 22.54 26.08
C ASP A 183 24.16 21.64 25.38
N GLY A 184 23.85 21.24 24.13
CA GLY A 184 24.69 20.36 23.31
C GLY A 184 24.58 18.86 23.64
N ARG A 185 23.96 18.48 24.75
CA ARG A 185 23.74 17.06 25.09
C ARG A 185 22.46 16.53 24.44
N LYS A 186 22.52 15.31 23.94
CA LYS A 186 21.35 14.62 23.39
C LYS A 186 20.38 14.27 24.50
N LEU A 187 19.12 14.67 24.34
CA LEU A 187 18.00 14.38 25.25
C LEU A 187 17.03 13.37 24.67
N ALA A 188 16.77 13.46 23.36
CA ALA A 188 15.96 12.49 22.62
C ALA A 188 16.47 12.38 21.19
N GLU A 189 16.26 11.25 20.60
CA GLU A 189 16.47 11.02 19.17
C GLU A 189 15.56 9.90 18.68
N GLY A 190 15.32 9.86 17.40
CA GLY A 190 14.60 8.78 16.78
C GLY A 190 14.71 8.83 15.27
N LYS A 191 14.17 7.77 14.69
CA LYS A 191 14.14 7.59 13.27
C LYS A 191 12.77 7.05 12.90
N PHE A 192 12.13 7.66 11.95
CA PHE A 192 10.90 7.12 11.39
C PHE A 192 10.87 7.35 9.88
N GLY A 193 10.24 6.44 9.21
CA GLY A 193 9.78 6.58 7.84
C GLY A 193 8.31 6.29 7.84
N SER A 194 7.65 6.43 6.74
CA SER A 194 6.23 6.13 6.61
C SER A 194 5.86 4.68 6.98
N TRP A 195 6.82 3.79 7.07
CA TRP A 195 6.63 2.39 7.51
C TRP A 195 7.12 2.08 8.93
N ILE A 196 8.00 2.93 9.48
CA ILE A 196 8.45 2.80 10.86
C ILE A 196 7.50 3.66 11.68
N LEU A 197 6.41 3.07 12.10
CA LEU A 197 5.47 3.65 13.04
C LEU A 197 6.15 3.75 14.41
N GLY A 198 7.05 4.72 14.53
CA GLY A 198 7.37 5.27 15.81
C GLY A 198 6.47 6.48 15.97
N ASP A 199 5.88 6.64 17.12
CA ASP A 199 4.96 7.75 17.37
C ASP A 199 5.71 9.04 17.64
N GLY A 200 6.84 9.33 17.11
CA GLY A 200 7.53 10.62 17.14
C GLY A 200 7.21 11.54 18.34
N LYS A 201 6.46 11.01 19.32
CA LYS A 201 6.04 11.70 20.53
C LYS A 201 7.22 11.84 21.46
N ILE A 202 7.49 13.07 21.81
CA ILE A 202 8.60 13.45 22.68
C ILE A 202 8.00 14.14 23.88
N ASP A 203 8.31 13.63 25.06
CA ASP A 203 7.90 14.20 26.33
C ASP A 203 9.03 14.00 27.33
N ILE A 204 9.87 15.06 27.48
CA ILE A 204 11.15 14.98 28.17
C ILE A 204 11.35 16.08 29.17
N ASP A 205 12.10 15.78 30.22
CA ASP A 205 12.58 16.76 31.19
C ASP A 205 13.71 17.61 30.58
N ILE A 206 13.55 18.92 30.64
CA ILE A 206 14.53 19.91 30.20
C ILE A 206 14.91 20.89 31.32
N THR A 207 14.70 20.50 32.59
CA THR A 207 15.00 21.33 33.73
C THR A 207 16.46 21.78 33.72
N GLY A 208 16.67 23.09 33.80
CA GLY A 208 18.01 23.70 33.82
C GLY A 208 18.68 23.83 32.46
N ILE A 209 18.05 23.40 31.39
CA ILE A 209 18.57 23.59 30.02
C ILE A 209 18.41 25.05 29.62
N LYS A 210 19.50 25.63 29.09
CA LYS A 210 19.55 27.02 28.64
C LYS A 210 19.37 27.13 27.11
N ASN A 211 19.94 26.20 26.38
CA ASN A 211 19.86 26.17 24.93
C ASN A 211 19.20 24.86 24.48
N LEU A 212 18.02 24.96 23.92
CA LEU A 212 17.28 23.83 23.34
C LEU A 212 17.46 23.80 21.83
N THR A 213 17.90 22.68 21.30
CA THR A 213 18.03 22.48 19.86
C THR A 213 17.13 21.34 19.38
N LEU A 214 16.34 21.60 18.36
CA LEU A 214 15.56 20.61 17.63
C LEU A 214 16.16 20.45 16.24
N SER A 215 16.46 19.24 15.81
CA SER A 215 16.96 19.00 14.46
C SER A 215 16.26 17.83 13.78
N THR A 216 16.14 17.91 12.46
CA THR A 216 15.64 16.86 11.60
C THR A 216 16.51 16.72 10.36
N ALA A 217 16.68 15.48 9.87
CA ALA A 217 17.40 15.18 8.63
C ALA A 217 16.67 14.12 7.82
N ILE A 218 16.89 14.10 6.51
CA ILE A 218 16.33 13.12 5.58
C ILE A 218 17.49 12.25 5.07
N GLU A 219 17.54 10.99 5.51
CA GLU A 219 18.68 10.12 5.22
C GLU A 219 18.82 9.72 3.76
N ASN A 220 17.73 9.53 3.06
CA ASN A 220 17.76 8.99 1.69
C ASN A 220 17.69 10.05 0.61
N ARG A 221 17.87 11.33 0.97
CA ARG A 221 17.97 12.47 0.05
C ARG A 221 16.84 12.60 -0.97
N VAL A 222 15.66 12.11 -0.64
CA VAL A 222 14.50 12.24 -1.51
C VAL A 222 13.80 13.55 -1.21
N LYS A 223 13.93 14.50 -2.13
CA LYS A 223 13.18 15.75 -2.07
C LYS A 223 11.73 15.45 -2.45
N ASN A 224 10.88 15.54 -1.48
CA ASN A 224 9.44 15.49 -1.73
C ASN A 224 8.80 16.72 -1.08
N ILE A 225 7.83 17.31 -1.72
CA ILE A 225 7.22 18.62 -1.41
C ILE A 225 6.37 18.58 -0.12
N TYR A 226 6.40 17.49 0.62
CA TYR A 226 5.53 17.24 1.78
C TYR A 226 6.39 17.16 3.05
N THR A 227 6.09 17.73 3.91
CA THR A 227 6.21 18.66 4.93
C THR A 227 6.23 17.99 6.27
N LEU A 228 7.41 18.07 6.83
CA LEU A 228 7.68 17.62 8.18
C LEU A 228 7.41 18.77 9.14
N PHE A 229 6.86 18.44 10.29
CA PHE A 229 6.59 19.39 11.34
C PHE A 229 7.03 18.88 12.71
N TRP A 230 7.40 19.82 13.56
CA TRP A 230 7.37 19.66 15.01
C TRP A 230 5.98 20.13 15.46
N GLY A 231 5.04 19.21 15.63
CA GLY A 231 3.68 19.52 16.03
C GLY A 231 3.54 19.62 17.54
N GLU A 232 2.65 20.48 18.00
CA GLU A 232 2.39 20.74 19.41
C GLU A 232 3.67 20.91 20.24
N ALA A 233 4.65 21.63 19.65
CA ALA A 233 5.94 21.88 20.29
C ALA A 233 5.76 22.87 21.42
N LEU A 234 5.60 22.37 22.65
CA LEU A 234 5.26 23.11 23.85
C LEU A 234 6.35 23.01 24.89
N LEU A 235 6.75 24.17 25.44
CA LEU A 235 7.50 24.23 26.66
C LEU A 235 6.51 24.31 27.84
N ILE A 236 6.74 23.48 28.85
CA ILE A 236 6.02 23.53 30.11
C ILE A 236 6.95 24.17 31.14
N LEU A 237 6.49 25.26 31.71
CA LEU A 237 7.24 26.01 32.72
C LEU A 237 7.05 25.44 34.12
N ALA A 238 7.93 25.80 35.06
CA ALA A 238 7.84 25.36 36.44
C ALA A 238 6.55 25.75 37.14
N ASP A 239 5.87 26.82 36.69
CA ASP A 239 4.56 27.25 37.18
C ASP A 239 3.36 26.58 36.46
N GLY A 240 3.61 25.66 35.56
CA GLY A 240 2.61 24.90 34.80
C GLY A 240 2.09 25.60 33.56
N ARG A 241 2.52 26.80 33.23
CA ARG A 241 2.16 27.46 31.97
C ARG A 241 2.79 26.75 30.79
N GLU A 242 2.06 26.69 29.69
CA GLU A 242 2.54 26.13 28.41
C GLU A 242 2.85 27.26 27.42
N ILE A 243 3.98 27.20 26.77
CA ILE A 243 4.40 28.17 25.74
C ILE A 243 4.72 27.41 24.45
N PRO A 244 4.00 27.68 23.35
CA PRO A 244 4.37 27.12 22.04
C PRO A 244 5.72 27.65 21.59
N LEU A 245 6.59 26.75 21.12
CA LEU A 245 7.89 27.14 20.55
C LEU A 245 7.74 28.06 19.35
N SER A 246 6.66 27.94 18.60
CA SER A 246 6.32 28.80 17.47
C SER A 246 6.14 30.27 17.85
N LYS A 247 5.96 30.58 19.12
CA LYS A 247 5.81 31.95 19.68
C LYS A 247 7.09 32.52 20.28
N LEU A 248 8.15 31.72 20.30
CA LEU A 248 9.44 32.14 20.83
C LEU A 248 10.40 32.54 19.71
N PRO A 249 11.29 33.53 19.98
CA PRO A 249 12.38 33.79 19.07
C PRO A 249 13.33 32.59 19.01
N CYS A 250 13.80 32.27 17.80
CA CYS A 250 14.71 31.17 17.57
C CYS A 250 15.72 31.52 16.48
N GLN A 251 16.87 30.87 16.53
CA GLN A 251 17.77 30.76 15.40
C GLN A 251 17.37 29.55 14.57
N LYS A 252 17.40 29.68 13.25
CA LYS A 252 17.14 28.59 12.30
C LYS A 252 18.27 28.46 11.32
N ASN A 253 18.55 27.21 10.98
CA ASN A 253 19.49 26.86 9.93
C ASN A 253 18.89 25.75 9.06
N ASN A 254 19.01 25.88 7.76
CA ASN A 254 18.59 24.90 6.76
C ASN A 254 17.13 24.44 6.88
N VAL A 255 16.24 25.29 7.37
CA VAL A 255 14.81 25.00 7.48
C VAL A 255 14.09 25.47 6.24
N LEU A 256 13.32 24.60 5.58
CA LEU A 256 12.43 25.00 4.50
C LEU A 256 11.35 25.95 5.03
N GLU A 257 11.35 27.16 4.55
CA GLU A 257 10.40 28.16 5.02
C GLU A 257 9.00 27.89 4.51
N ASN A 258 8.04 28.00 5.41
CA ASN A 258 6.63 27.98 5.11
C ASN A 258 6.14 29.41 4.84
N SER A 259 5.64 29.68 3.63
CA SER A 259 5.12 30.99 3.23
C SER A 259 3.92 31.46 4.07
N PHE A 260 3.22 30.54 4.73
CA PHE A 260 2.11 30.84 5.64
C PHE A 260 2.55 31.02 7.11
N GLY A 261 3.84 30.88 7.39
CA GLY A 261 4.41 31.02 8.73
C GLY A 261 4.31 29.75 9.58
N TYR A 262 4.51 29.93 10.88
CA TYR A 262 4.34 28.87 11.85
C TYR A 262 2.86 28.57 12.11
N ASP A 263 2.56 27.42 12.72
CA ASP A 263 1.23 26.98 13.10
C ASP A 263 0.29 26.72 11.90
N LYS A 264 0.85 26.63 10.72
CA LYS A 264 0.15 26.35 9.47
C LYS A 264 0.88 25.26 8.70
N ASP A 265 0.11 24.47 7.96
CA ASP A 265 0.68 23.63 6.92
C ASP A 265 1.15 24.49 5.72
N TYR A 266 1.81 23.87 4.75
CA TYR A 266 2.33 24.59 3.59
C TYR A 266 1.25 25.00 2.58
N MET A 267 0.00 24.64 2.82
CA MET A 267 -1.17 25.09 2.06
C MET A 267 -1.97 26.15 2.81
N GLY A 268 -1.51 26.56 4.00
CA GLY A 268 -2.15 27.55 4.87
C GLY A 268 -3.27 26.99 5.75
N GLY A 269 -3.45 25.68 5.74
CA GLY A 269 -4.39 24.95 6.58
C GLY A 269 -3.88 24.69 8.00
N ARG A 270 -4.54 23.78 8.70
CA ARG A 270 -4.05 23.26 9.99
C ARG A 270 -2.99 22.20 9.75
N ILE A 271 -1.99 22.17 10.60
CA ILE A 271 -1.00 21.09 10.60
C ILE A 271 -1.73 19.79 10.95
N ASN A 272 -1.68 18.83 10.04
CA ASN A 272 -2.19 17.48 10.25
C ASN A 272 -1.03 16.49 10.13
N MET A 273 -0.82 15.67 11.15
CA MET A 273 0.17 14.61 11.11
C MET A 273 -0.47 13.32 11.60
N ASN A 274 -0.37 12.27 10.82
CA ASN A 274 -0.94 10.96 11.15
C ASN A 274 -2.46 10.99 11.42
N GLY A 275 -3.20 11.91 10.78
CA GLY A 275 -4.64 12.07 11.00
C GLY A 275 -5.01 12.91 12.23
N GLU A 276 -4.04 13.38 13.01
CA GLU A 276 -4.25 14.27 14.14
C GLU A 276 -3.97 15.73 13.75
N ASN A 277 -4.83 16.65 14.16
CA ASN A 277 -4.66 18.09 13.94
C ASN A 277 -3.93 18.74 15.11
N TYR A 278 -2.94 19.57 14.78
CA TYR A 278 -2.13 20.28 15.75
C TYR A 278 -2.35 21.79 15.63
N ALA A 279 -2.56 22.45 16.75
CA ALA A 279 -2.79 23.88 16.80
C ALA A 279 -1.49 24.70 16.65
N TRP A 280 -0.38 24.12 17.08
CA TRP A 280 0.93 24.74 17.10
C TRP A 280 1.95 23.87 16.39
N GLY A 281 2.87 24.49 15.66
CA GLY A 281 3.93 23.73 15.04
C GLY A 281 4.96 24.57 14.28
N LEU A 282 6.10 23.92 14.05
CA LEU A 282 7.23 24.48 13.32
C LEU A 282 7.50 23.61 12.10
N PRO A 283 7.77 24.17 10.90
CA PRO A 283 8.31 23.40 9.78
C PRO A 283 9.56 22.64 10.22
N ALA A 284 9.68 21.41 9.79
CA ALA A 284 10.81 20.53 10.18
C ALA A 284 11.56 19.97 8.96
N GLU A 285 11.20 20.39 7.75
CA GLU A 285 11.86 19.94 6.54
C GLU A 285 13.16 20.70 6.29
N PRO A 286 14.28 20.01 6.00
CA PRO A 286 15.48 20.68 5.56
C PRO A 286 15.30 21.29 4.16
N GLN A 287 15.78 22.49 3.95
CA GLN A 287 15.80 23.15 2.65
C GLN A 287 16.78 22.45 1.70
N GLU A 288 17.96 22.14 2.20
CA GLU A 288 18.99 21.37 1.51
C GLU A 288 19.12 20.00 2.18
N LEU A 289 18.99 18.92 1.40
CA LEU A 289 18.88 17.55 1.92
C LEU A 289 20.17 16.97 2.49
N ASP A 290 21.29 17.63 2.26
CA ASP A 290 22.62 17.18 2.74
C ASP A 290 22.91 17.65 4.16
N ASP A 291 22.06 18.46 4.76
CA ASP A 291 22.24 19.04 6.08
C ASP A 291 20.95 18.97 6.91
N GLU A 292 21.09 19.12 8.22
CA GLU A 292 19.96 19.10 9.15
C GLU A 292 19.17 20.42 9.11
N ALA A 293 17.85 20.33 9.19
CA ALA A 293 17.02 21.47 9.57
C ALA A 293 17.11 21.67 11.08
N VAL A 294 17.55 22.83 11.53
CA VAL A 294 17.84 23.08 12.94
C VAL A 294 17.12 24.32 13.46
N TYR A 295 16.51 24.19 14.63
CA TYR A 295 16.04 25.27 15.46
C TYR A 295 16.83 25.31 16.76
N THR A 296 17.21 26.52 17.20
CA THR A 296 17.84 26.75 18.50
C THR A 296 17.11 27.83 19.26
N PHE A 297 16.69 27.50 20.47
CA PHE A 297 15.94 28.37 21.38
C PHE A 297 16.77 28.67 22.61
N ASP A 298 16.82 29.97 23.01
CA ASP A 298 17.38 30.40 24.30
C ASP A 298 16.27 30.33 25.36
N LEU A 299 16.45 29.45 26.33
CA LEU A 299 15.53 29.23 27.45
C LEU A 299 15.98 29.85 28.74
N THR A 300 17.09 30.61 28.74
CA THR A 300 17.75 31.12 29.97
C THR A 300 16.80 31.80 30.94
N ASN A 301 15.77 32.51 30.45
CA ASN A 301 14.86 33.28 31.27
C ASN A 301 13.45 32.65 31.38
N LEU A 302 13.26 31.40 30.94
CA LEU A 302 11.91 30.85 30.82
C LEU A 302 11.54 29.87 31.95
N ASN A 303 12.48 29.43 32.79
CA ASN A 303 12.26 28.37 33.77
C ASN A 303 11.48 27.16 33.21
N ALA A 304 11.82 26.75 31.99
CA ALA A 304 11.20 25.60 31.37
C ALA A 304 11.68 24.31 32.02
N VAL A 305 10.75 23.41 32.31
CA VAL A 305 11.04 22.13 32.96
C VAL A 305 10.77 20.93 32.04
N ARG A 306 9.93 21.12 31.03
CA ARG A 306 9.54 19.99 30.14
C ARG A 306 9.31 20.45 28.72
N LEU A 307 9.69 19.64 27.78
CA LEU A 307 9.35 19.75 26.36
C LEU A 307 8.38 18.65 25.99
N ARG A 308 7.25 19.02 25.41
CA ARG A 308 6.30 18.09 24.78
C ARG A 308 6.17 18.46 23.30
N THR A 309 6.34 17.50 22.42
CA THR A 309 6.17 17.71 20.97
C THR A 309 5.97 16.38 20.24
N VAL A 310 5.46 16.47 19.03
CA VAL A 310 5.39 15.35 18.10
C VAL A 310 6.15 15.76 16.85
N VAL A 311 7.07 14.92 16.38
CA VAL A 311 7.70 15.12 15.09
C VAL A 311 7.13 14.16 14.06
N GLY A 312 6.74 14.66 12.91
CA GLY A 312 6.09 13.82 11.89
C GLY A 312 5.87 14.56 10.59
N GLY A 313 5.32 13.83 9.64
CA GLY A 313 4.92 14.36 8.35
C GLY A 313 3.42 14.53 8.25
N ASP A 314 3.02 15.40 7.36
CA ASP A 314 1.63 15.63 6.98
C ASP A 314 1.05 14.47 6.13
N TYR A 315 1.71 13.34 6.10
CA TYR A 315 1.10 12.15 5.57
C TYR A 315 0.06 11.67 6.55
N PRO A 316 -1.21 11.66 6.18
CA PRO A 316 -2.12 10.84 6.90
C PRO A 316 -1.58 9.41 6.75
N LEU A 317 -0.97 8.89 7.79
CA LEU A 317 -1.03 7.46 8.03
C LEU A 317 -2.52 7.24 8.20
N GLY A 318 -3.24 7.10 7.08
CA GLY A 318 -4.68 6.91 7.11
C GLY A 318 -4.97 5.82 8.10
N ASP A 319 -6.13 5.85 8.72
CA ASP A 319 -6.64 4.74 9.52
C ASP A 319 -6.07 3.44 8.92
N GLU A 320 -5.42 2.60 9.71
CA GLU A 320 -4.86 1.33 9.25
C GLU A 320 -5.87 0.53 8.42
N THR A 321 -7.16 0.79 8.62
CA THR A 321 -8.25 0.24 7.83
C THR A 321 -8.34 0.84 6.41
N GLU A 322 -7.86 2.05 6.19
CA GLU A 322 -7.82 2.70 4.87
C GLU A 322 -6.51 2.46 4.12
N ARG A 323 -5.51 1.95 4.83
CA ARG A 323 -4.19 1.70 4.25
C ARG A 323 -4.25 0.59 3.19
N ARG A 324 -3.45 0.76 2.15
CA ARG A 324 -3.28 -0.27 1.12
C ARG A 324 -2.70 -1.54 1.74
N LYS A 325 -3.33 -2.66 1.45
CA LYS A 325 -2.85 -3.99 1.83
C LYS A 325 -2.46 -4.78 0.58
N THR A 326 -1.45 -5.60 0.71
CA THR A 326 -1.13 -6.64 -0.28
C THR A 326 -1.80 -7.93 0.18
N LEU A 327 -2.83 -8.34 -0.55
CA LEU A 327 -3.41 -9.68 -0.43
C LEU A 327 -2.67 -10.59 -1.41
N GLY A 328 -2.07 -11.65 -0.92
CA GLY A 328 -1.35 -12.62 -1.74
C GLY A 328 -1.92 -14.02 -1.61
N ILE A 329 -1.98 -14.69 -2.74
CA ILE A 329 -2.41 -16.10 -2.85
C ILE A 329 -1.28 -16.84 -3.55
N THR A 330 -0.68 -17.80 -2.86
CA THR A 330 0.48 -18.56 -3.34
C THR A 330 0.06 -19.96 -3.72
N ALA A 331 0.52 -20.42 -4.88
CA ALA A 331 0.51 -21.81 -5.30
C ALA A 331 1.92 -22.27 -5.66
N ASN A 332 2.21 -23.57 -5.49
CA ASN A 332 3.50 -24.16 -5.83
C ASN A 332 3.31 -25.27 -6.86
N GLY A 333 4.26 -25.39 -7.79
CA GLY A 333 4.24 -26.40 -8.84
C GLY A 333 5.06 -25.98 -10.05
N SER A 334 5.07 -26.81 -11.09
CA SER A 334 5.58 -26.41 -12.42
C SER A 334 4.59 -25.51 -13.17
N SER A 335 3.37 -25.45 -12.71
CA SER A 335 2.32 -24.52 -13.16
C SER A 335 1.39 -24.17 -12.02
N ALA A 336 0.70 -23.05 -12.15
CA ALA A 336 -0.35 -22.60 -11.25
C ALA A 336 -1.55 -22.06 -12.02
N ARG A 337 -2.73 -22.26 -11.46
CA ARG A 337 -3.97 -21.64 -11.92
C ARG A 337 -4.65 -20.92 -10.77
N PHE A 338 -5.26 -19.79 -11.09
CA PHE A 338 -6.07 -19.05 -10.14
C PHE A 338 -7.41 -18.69 -10.79
N LEU A 339 -8.50 -18.97 -10.07
CA LEU A 339 -9.83 -18.49 -10.43
C LEU A 339 -10.31 -17.53 -9.35
N THR A 340 -10.48 -16.29 -9.73
CA THR A 340 -10.84 -15.22 -8.81
C THR A 340 -12.06 -14.46 -9.35
N VAL A 341 -12.98 -14.13 -8.47
CA VAL A 341 -14.10 -13.24 -8.75
C VAL A 341 -13.93 -11.97 -7.96
N VAL A 342 -14.12 -10.84 -8.61
CA VAL A 342 -14.02 -9.51 -8.00
C VAL A 342 -15.37 -8.82 -8.16
N GLU A 343 -16.00 -8.46 -7.05
CA GLU A 343 -17.29 -7.80 -7.02
C GLU A 343 -17.15 -6.38 -6.46
N PRO A 344 -17.19 -5.34 -7.30
CA PRO A 344 -17.32 -3.96 -6.85
C PRO A 344 -18.80 -3.60 -6.61
N TYR A 345 -19.10 -2.90 -5.51
CA TYR A 345 -20.47 -2.42 -5.24
C TYR A 345 -20.49 -1.21 -4.31
N GLU A 346 -21.53 -0.39 -4.37
CA GLU A 346 -21.67 0.83 -3.57
C GLU A 346 -22.41 0.60 -2.24
N SER A 347 -23.32 -0.35 -2.19
CA SER A 347 -24.14 -0.61 -1.00
C SER A 347 -24.21 -2.08 -0.62
N ASN A 348 -24.75 -2.91 -1.51
CA ASN A 348 -24.96 -4.33 -1.26
C ASN A 348 -24.42 -5.17 -2.40
N GLY A 349 -23.44 -6.02 -2.10
CA GLY A 349 -22.95 -7.02 -3.04
C GLY A 349 -24.06 -7.98 -3.45
N LYS A 350 -24.07 -8.39 -4.70
CA LYS A 350 -25.04 -9.30 -5.30
C LYS A 350 -24.66 -10.76 -5.19
N ILE A 351 -23.38 -11.04 -4.99
CA ILE A 351 -22.88 -12.40 -4.87
C ILE A 351 -23.28 -13.00 -3.52
N GLU A 352 -23.89 -14.17 -3.56
CA GLU A 352 -24.15 -15.01 -2.39
C GLU A 352 -22.98 -15.93 -2.11
N SER A 353 -22.48 -16.62 -3.17
CA SER A 353 -21.35 -17.54 -3.04
C SER A 353 -20.59 -17.70 -4.36
N VAL A 354 -19.31 -18.08 -4.23
CA VAL A 354 -18.44 -18.47 -5.34
C VAL A 354 -17.82 -19.80 -5.01
N LYS A 355 -17.78 -20.72 -5.98
CA LYS A 355 -17.20 -22.07 -5.79
C LYS A 355 -16.57 -22.53 -7.10
N ALA A 356 -15.32 -22.99 -7.04
CA ALA A 356 -14.72 -23.73 -8.13
C ALA A 356 -15.08 -25.22 -8.06
N PHE A 357 -15.41 -25.82 -9.18
CA PHE A 357 -15.55 -27.27 -9.32
C PHE A 357 -14.26 -27.92 -9.75
N SER A 358 -13.50 -27.23 -10.58
CA SER A 358 -12.20 -27.63 -11.07
C SER A 358 -11.33 -26.40 -11.29
N GLU A 359 -10.13 -26.61 -11.75
CA GLU A 359 -9.22 -25.55 -12.17
C GLU A 359 -9.71 -24.74 -13.38
N ASP A 360 -10.69 -25.25 -14.11
CA ASP A 360 -11.25 -24.68 -15.34
C ASP A 360 -12.72 -24.27 -15.22
N SER A 361 -13.31 -24.41 -14.04
CA SER A 361 -14.74 -24.13 -13.88
C SER A 361 -15.11 -23.59 -12.52
N LEU A 362 -15.98 -22.58 -12.51
CA LEU A 362 -16.52 -21.99 -11.30
C LEU A 362 -17.99 -21.67 -11.42
N ILE A 363 -18.65 -21.61 -10.28
CA ILE A 363 -20.02 -21.13 -10.14
C ILE A 363 -20.02 -19.87 -9.28
N VAL A 364 -20.78 -18.89 -9.72
CA VAL A 364 -21.16 -17.70 -8.97
C VAL A 364 -22.66 -17.74 -8.74
N ARG A 365 -23.10 -17.80 -7.48
CA ARG A 365 -24.51 -17.68 -7.11
C ARG A 365 -24.81 -16.28 -6.67
N LEU A 366 -25.90 -15.73 -7.18
CA LEU A 366 -26.37 -14.41 -6.85
C LEU A 366 -27.55 -14.47 -5.88
N LYS A 367 -27.69 -13.47 -5.05
CA LYS A 367 -28.75 -13.37 -4.03
C LYS A 367 -30.16 -13.31 -4.62
N ASP A 368 -30.30 -12.98 -5.90
CA ASP A 368 -31.57 -13.00 -6.62
C ASP A 368 -31.97 -14.39 -7.17
N GLY A 369 -31.17 -15.40 -6.89
CA GLY A 369 -31.40 -16.79 -7.28
C GLY A 369 -30.79 -17.19 -8.61
N ARG A 370 -30.16 -16.26 -9.32
CA ARG A 370 -29.38 -16.60 -10.53
C ARG A 370 -28.09 -17.35 -10.14
N GLU A 371 -27.71 -18.28 -11.00
CA GLU A 371 -26.44 -19.01 -10.90
C GLU A 371 -25.71 -18.92 -12.25
N HIS A 372 -24.51 -18.36 -12.24
CA HIS A 372 -23.65 -18.27 -13.40
C HIS A 372 -22.58 -19.36 -13.32
N ARG A 373 -22.47 -20.18 -14.36
CA ARG A 373 -21.45 -21.24 -14.49
C ARG A 373 -20.47 -20.86 -15.58
N PHE A 374 -19.21 -20.84 -15.25
CA PHE A 374 -18.12 -20.55 -16.17
C PHE A 374 -17.30 -21.82 -16.42
N PHE A 375 -17.02 -22.09 -17.68
CA PHE A 375 -16.14 -23.14 -18.13
C PHE A 375 -15.08 -22.50 -19.01
N ILE A 376 -13.80 -22.63 -18.62
CA ILE A 376 -12.67 -21.95 -19.23
C ILE A 376 -11.67 -23.02 -19.63
N SER A 377 -11.49 -23.27 -20.93
CA SER A 377 -10.58 -24.27 -21.43
C SER A 377 -9.49 -23.67 -22.31
N GLY A 378 -8.37 -24.37 -22.43
CA GLY A 378 -7.24 -23.94 -23.24
C GLY A 378 -6.40 -22.82 -22.65
N MET A 379 -6.45 -22.60 -21.33
CA MET A 379 -5.57 -21.64 -20.64
C MET A 379 -4.09 -22.00 -20.77
N ASP A 380 -3.79 -23.30 -20.86
CA ASP A 380 -2.46 -23.90 -20.99
C ASP A 380 -1.99 -24.08 -22.45
N ALA A 381 -2.86 -23.81 -23.42
CA ALA A 381 -2.54 -23.95 -24.81
C ALA A 381 -1.73 -22.75 -25.32
N GLU A 382 -0.61 -23.02 -25.99
CA GLU A 382 0.24 -21.99 -26.61
C GLU A 382 -0.41 -21.30 -27.81
N ASN A 383 -1.49 -21.86 -28.31
CA ASN A 383 -2.25 -21.38 -29.48
C ASN A 383 -3.64 -20.88 -29.08
N ASP A 384 -4.41 -20.31 -30.02
CA ASP A 384 -5.72 -19.69 -29.80
C ASP A 384 -6.86 -20.67 -29.47
N LYS A 385 -6.58 -21.74 -28.73
CA LYS A 385 -7.58 -22.72 -28.29
C LYS A 385 -8.33 -22.33 -27.04
N LEU A 386 -8.12 -21.09 -26.54
CA LEU A 386 -8.87 -20.61 -25.41
C LEU A 386 -10.36 -20.54 -25.75
N SER A 387 -11.15 -21.21 -24.96
CA SER A 387 -12.61 -21.18 -25.08
C SER A 387 -13.25 -20.90 -23.72
N VAL A 388 -14.22 -20.03 -23.75
CA VAL A 388 -15.05 -19.71 -22.58
C VAL A 388 -16.51 -20.00 -22.90
N ARG A 389 -17.16 -20.71 -21.99
CA ARG A 389 -18.61 -20.92 -22.00
C ARG A 389 -19.16 -20.40 -20.68
N MET A 390 -20.15 -19.52 -20.75
CA MET A 390 -20.92 -19.05 -19.61
C MET A 390 -22.36 -19.52 -19.75
N GLN A 391 -22.92 -20.04 -18.67
CA GLN A 391 -24.32 -20.39 -18.55
C GLN A 391 -24.97 -19.61 -17.40
N GLU A 392 -26.13 -19.06 -17.63
CA GLU A 392 -26.98 -18.48 -16.61
C GLU A 392 -28.16 -19.42 -16.33
N TRP A 393 -28.31 -19.78 -15.07
CA TRP A 393 -29.37 -20.65 -14.56
C TRP A 393 -30.22 -19.89 -13.57
N MET A 394 -31.52 -20.19 -13.54
CA MET A 394 -32.47 -19.71 -12.55
C MET A 394 -33.44 -20.81 -12.17
N ASN A 395 -33.55 -21.09 -10.86
CA ASN A 395 -34.42 -22.15 -10.34
C ASN A 395 -34.18 -23.52 -11.03
N GLY A 396 -32.91 -23.86 -11.29
CA GLY A 396 -32.54 -25.11 -11.94
C GLY A 396 -32.78 -25.16 -13.47
N LYS A 397 -33.28 -24.09 -14.08
CA LYS A 397 -33.50 -23.99 -15.50
C LYS A 397 -32.41 -23.13 -16.16
N LEU A 398 -31.86 -23.62 -17.29
CA LEU A 398 -30.92 -22.84 -18.12
C LEU A 398 -31.69 -21.70 -18.81
N MET A 399 -31.27 -20.48 -18.54
CA MET A 399 -31.89 -19.26 -19.09
C MET A 399 -31.10 -18.74 -20.29
N LYS A 400 -29.78 -18.81 -20.21
CA LYS A 400 -28.90 -18.26 -21.24
C LYS A 400 -27.59 -19.05 -21.31
N GLU A 401 -27.03 -19.21 -22.51
CA GLU A 401 -25.69 -19.70 -22.73
C GLU A 401 -24.94 -18.80 -23.71
N GLU A 402 -23.72 -18.43 -23.36
CA GLU A 402 -22.81 -17.68 -24.22
C GLU A 402 -21.49 -18.44 -24.36
N ARG A 403 -20.88 -18.32 -25.53
CA ARG A 403 -19.57 -18.93 -25.82
C ARG A 403 -18.69 -17.94 -26.56
N THR A 404 -17.38 -17.98 -26.28
CA THR A 404 -16.41 -17.34 -27.17
C THR A 404 -16.35 -18.13 -28.48
N ARG A 405 -16.27 -17.43 -29.58
CA ARG A 405 -16.07 -18.02 -30.91
C ARG A 405 -14.63 -18.38 -31.12
#